data_498b896cf4596be1940debec6b3a6c95
#
_entry.id   498b896cf4596be1940debec6b3a6c95
#
_cell.length_a   1.000
_cell.length_b   1.000
_cell.length_c   1.000
_cell.angle_alpha   90.00
_cell.angle_beta   90.00
_cell.angle_gamma   90.00
#
_symmetry.space_group_name_H-M   'P 1'
#
loop_
_entity.id
_entity.type
_entity.pdbx_description
1 polymer ?
#
loop_
_entity_poly.entity_id
_entity_poly.type
_entity_poly.pdbx_seq_one_letter_code
_entity_poly.pdbx_strand_id
1 'polypeptide(L)'
;MRLDVHAHLWSAEYLDLLQSLGVREVAEYRQLGAGSTARELAARFALLDAADIDMQILSATPLSPHFEDEKTAVDAARRINDEYAAVVQQYPRRFRAIASLPLPHIDASLRELERALSELGMLGACITTSVLGLSIANPLFDPLYQELDRRSSVLALHPAGRGALSPLIADYQLTWAIGAPVEDTVAAMHLIVNGIPKRFPRMKIIVPHLGGLLPMALERIDQTLAWEAPNTPERPSLAAQRLWYDTVGHDHPPALRAAVDSFGAERLLFGTDFPFQPGDLFQTTVEYIRRSGLPEPQISAILDGNAARLFGLPERGAFTDE
;
A
#
# COMPACT_ATOMS: atom_id res chain seq x y z
N MET A 1 -8.36 -3.42 17.35
CA MET A 1 -7.79 -2.11 16.97
C MET A 1 -8.11 -1.90 15.51
N ARG A 2 -8.73 -0.76 15.16
CA ARG A 2 -8.97 -0.41 13.76
C ARG A 2 -7.72 0.20 13.18
N LEU A 3 -7.05 -0.58 12.36
CA LEU A 3 -5.76 -0.26 11.77
C LEU A 3 -5.95 0.08 10.29
N ASP A 4 -5.73 1.34 9.94
CA ASP A 4 -5.71 1.79 8.56
C ASP A 4 -4.34 1.46 7.94
N VAL A 5 -4.33 0.53 6.98
CA VAL A 5 -3.09 0.03 6.36
C VAL A 5 -2.61 0.87 5.17
N HIS A 6 -3.40 1.85 4.74
CA HIS A 6 -3.11 2.67 3.57
C HIS A 6 -3.27 4.15 3.89
N ALA A 7 -2.17 4.77 4.31
CA ALA A 7 -2.13 6.19 4.63
C ALA A 7 -0.73 6.78 4.35
N HIS A 8 -0.70 8.05 4.01
CA HIS A 8 0.52 8.76 3.62
C HIS A 8 0.85 9.90 4.57
N LEU A 9 2.14 10.21 4.67
CA LEU A 9 2.64 11.40 5.34
C LEU A 9 3.89 11.89 4.62
N TRP A 10 3.93 13.18 4.29
CA TRP A 10 5.10 13.81 3.68
C TRP A 10 5.40 15.10 4.44
N SER A 11 6.54 15.13 5.13
CA SER A 11 7.00 16.36 5.79
C SER A 11 7.34 17.44 4.76
N ALA A 12 7.33 18.69 5.19
CA ALA A 12 7.78 19.79 4.35
C ALA A 12 9.23 19.58 3.87
N GLU A 13 10.07 19.07 4.78
CA GLU A 13 11.49 18.80 4.54
C GLU A 13 11.70 17.69 3.49
N TYR A 14 10.90 16.62 3.53
CA TYR A 14 10.96 15.58 2.51
C TYR A 14 10.48 16.08 1.15
N LEU A 15 9.40 16.86 1.13
CA LEU A 15 8.90 17.48 -0.08
C LEU A 15 9.90 18.49 -0.67
N ASP A 16 10.61 19.26 0.16
CA ASP A 16 11.69 20.17 -0.29
C ASP A 16 12.84 19.39 -0.92
N LEU A 17 13.24 18.27 -0.29
CA LEU A 17 14.26 17.38 -0.85
C LEU A 17 13.84 16.88 -2.23
N LEU A 18 12.63 16.30 -2.36
CA LEU A 18 12.14 15.78 -3.64
C LEU A 18 12.06 16.86 -4.72
N GLN A 19 11.62 18.07 -4.35
CA GLN A 19 11.59 19.21 -5.27
C GLN A 19 12.98 19.61 -5.75
N SER A 20 13.96 19.61 -4.84
CA SER A 20 15.37 19.89 -5.20
C SER A 20 15.97 18.83 -6.13
N LEU A 21 15.46 17.60 -6.08
CA LEU A 21 15.81 16.47 -6.93
C LEU A 21 15.01 16.42 -8.25
N GLY A 22 14.15 17.41 -8.50
CA GLY A 22 13.44 17.57 -9.77
C GLY A 22 12.09 16.86 -9.85
N VAL A 23 11.54 16.35 -8.75
CA VAL A 23 10.18 15.80 -8.70
C VAL A 23 9.17 16.95 -8.81
N ARG A 24 8.42 17.00 -9.91
CA ARG A 24 7.55 18.16 -10.26
C ARG A 24 6.21 18.13 -9.53
N GLU A 25 5.70 16.97 -9.25
CA GLU A 25 4.37 16.73 -8.67
C GLU A 25 4.27 17.18 -7.21
N VAL A 26 5.39 17.45 -6.55
CA VAL A 26 5.48 17.83 -5.12
C VAL A 26 4.55 19.00 -4.73
N ALA A 27 4.34 19.96 -5.66
CA ALA A 27 3.50 21.14 -5.40
C ALA A 27 2.03 20.76 -5.08
N GLU A 28 1.51 19.71 -5.71
CA GLU A 28 0.16 19.20 -5.49
C GLU A 28 0.03 18.55 -4.11
N TYR A 29 1.04 17.79 -3.69
CA TYR A 29 1.05 17.08 -2.41
C TYR A 29 1.16 18.02 -1.21
N ARG A 30 1.84 19.17 -1.35
CA ARG A 30 1.92 20.18 -0.28
C ARG A 30 0.57 20.73 0.17
N GLN A 31 -0.42 20.70 -0.70
CA GLN A 31 -1.75 21.25 -0.44
C GLN A 31 -2.70 20.24 0.22
N LEU A 32 -2.30 18.97 0.31
CA LEU A 32 -3.17 17.91 0.81
C LEU A 32 -3.27 17.85 2.34
N GLY A 33 -2.41 18.59 3.08
CA GLY A 33 -2.45 18.61 4.54
C GLY A 33 -1.99 17.30 5.19
N ALA A 34 -1.15 16.52 4.49
CA ALA A 34 -0.60 15.26 4.97
C ALA A 34 0.82 15.37 5.54
N GLY A 35 1.17 16.55 6.05
CA GLY A 35 2.46 16.81 6.66
C GLY A 35 2.55 16.41 8.12
N SER A 36 3.67 16.80 8.77
CA SER A 36 3.99 16.47 10.16
C SER A 36 3.95 17.67 11.11
N THR A 37 3.46 18.83 10.66
CA THR A 37 3.30 19.99 11.56
C THR A 37 2.24 19.70 12.62
N ALA A 38 2.38 20.34 13.79
CA ALA A 38 1.41 20.18 14.88
C ALA A 38 -0.05 20.46 14.44
N ARG A 39 -0.25 21.42 13.53
CA ARG A 39 -1.58 21.77 12.97
C ARG A 39 -2.13 20.64 12.10
N GLU A 40 -1.31 20.10 11.20
CA GLU A 40 -1.72 19.01 10.29
C GLU A 40 -2.00 17.73 11.06
N LEU A 41 -1.14 17.38 12.03
CA LEU A 41 -1.34 16.22 12.88
C LEU A 41 -2.60 16.36 13.75
N ALA A 42 -2.88 17.54 14.32
CA ALA A 42 -4.11 17.76 15.06
C ALA A 42 -5.35 17.59 14.18
N ALA A 43 -5.34 18.12 12.96
CA ALA A 43 -6.44 17.95 11.99
C ALA A 43 -6.62 16.48 11.61
N ARG A 44 -5.51 15.77 11.35
CA ARG A 44 -5.51 14.34 11.04
C ARG A 44 -6.09 13.51 12.19
N PHE A 45 -5.66 13.76 13.43
CA PHE A 45 -6.18 13.04 14.60
C PHE A 45 -7.68 13.28 14.79
N ALA A 46 -8.17 14.48 14.56
CA ALA A 46 -9.60 14.77 14.62
C ALA A 46 -10.38 13.96 13.58
N LEU A 47 -9.86 13.78 12.36
CA LEU A 47 -10.48 12.91 11.34
C LEU A 47 -10.47 11.45 11.76
N LEU A 48 -9.35 10.95 12.27
CA LEU A 48 -9.23 9.56 12.76
C LEU A 48 -10.22 9.28 13.89
N ASP A 49 -10.30 10.20 14.87
CA ASP A 49 -11.21 10.06 16.01
C ASP A 49 -12.67 10.07 15.56
N ALA A 50 -13.04 10.95 14.63
CA ALA A 50 -14.38 11.03 14.07
C ALA A 50 -14.79 9.77 13.28
N ALA A 51 -13.82 9.09 12.65
CA ALA A 51 -14.02 7.85 11.90
C ALA A 51 -13.81 6.58 12.74
N ASP A 52 -13.53 6.72 14.06
CA ASP A 52 -13.23 5.58 14.97
C ASP A 52 -12.04 4.74 14.46
N ILE A 53 -10.98 5.41 13.98
CA ILE A 53 -9.72 4.79 13.53
C ILE A 53 -8.66 4.99 14.61
N ASP A 54 -8.13 3.88 15.12
CA ASP A 54 -7.15 3.91 16.20
C ASP A 54 -5.75 4.30 15.71
N MET A 55 -5.31 3.73 14.58
CA MET A 55 -3.93 3.82 14.12
C MET A 55 -3.84 3.78 12.59
N GLN A 56 -2.84 4.45 12.03
CA GLN A 56 -2.49 4.38 10.60
C GLN A 56 -1.08 3.84 10.40
N ILE A 57 -0.89 3.08 9.31
CA ILE A 57 0.44 2.70 8.81
C ILE A 57 0.85 3.70 7.73
N LEU A 58 1.95 4.41 7.99
CA LEU A 58 2.46 5.46 7.11
C LEU A 58 3.32 4.89 5.98
N SER A 59 3.15 5.42 4.78
CA SER A 59 3.99 5.16 3.61
C SER A 59 4.30 6.44 2.84
N ALA A 60 5.46 6.49 2.16
CA ALA A 60 5.85 7.64 1.33
C ALA A 60 5.24 7.63 -0.07
N THR A 61 4.66 6.51 -0.49
CA THR A 61 4.03 6.40 -1.81
C THR A 61 2.94 7.46 -2.03
N PRO A 62 2.70 7.88 -3.25
CA PRO A 62 3.42 7.54 -4.47
C PRO A 62 4.79 8.24 -4.62
N LEU A 63 5.17 9.11 -3.68
CA LEU A 63 6.44 9.86 -3.68
C LEU A 63 7.60 9.01 -3.15
N SER A 64 7.72 7.77 -3.64
CA SER A 64 8.81 6.85 -3.28
C SER A 64 10.18 7.38 -3.72
N PRO A 65 11.26 7.12 -2.96
CA PRO A 65 12.60 7.58 -3.25
C PRO A 65 13.29 6.74 -4.33
N HIS A 66 12.63 6.59 -5.49
CA HIS A 66 13.15 5.82 -6.62
C HIS A 66 13.89 6.75 -7.58
N PHE A 67 15.21 6.67 -7.59
CA PHE A 67 16.09 7.48 -8.45
C PHE A 67 17.12 6.60 -9.14
N GLU A 68 17.57 7.01 -10.34
CA GLU A 68 18.63 6.31 -11.09
C GLU A 68 19.97 6.40 -10.35
N ASP A 69 20.28 7.53 -9.72
CA ASP A 69 21.48 7.70 -8.90
C ASP A 69 21.31 7.05 -7.52
N GLU A 70 22.16 6.04 -7.23
CA GLU A 70 22.09 5.27 -5.98
C GLU A 70 22.21 6.15 -4.74
N LYS A 71 23.15 7.10 -4.75
CA LYS A 71 23.36 7.96 -3.58
C LYS A 71 22.11 8.80 -3.29
N THR A 72 21.52 9.38 -4.30
CA THR A 72 20.29 10.16 -4.21
C THR A 72 19.14 9.32 -3.67
N ALA A 73 18.96 8.11 -4.21
CA ALA A 73 17.92 7.18 -3.74
C ALA A 73 18.11 6.79 -2.27
N VAL A 74 19.35 6.48 -1.87
CA VAL A 74 19.70 6.12 -0.48
C VAL A 74 19.45 7.29 0.48
N ASP A 75 19.92 8.47 0.13
CA ASP A 75 19.77 9.67 1.00
C ASP A 75 18.28 10.01 1.20
N ALA A 76 17.47 9.94 0.14
CA ALA A 76 16.05 10.21 0.20
C ALA A 76 15.27 9.11 0.98
N ALA A 77 15.61 7.82 0.78
CA ALA A 77 15.00 6.71 1.50
C ALA A 77 15.28 6.80 3.01
N ARG A 78 16.53 7.03 3.39
CA ARG A 78 16.92 7.19 4.79
C ARG A 78 16.22 8.36 5.43
N ARG A 79 16.16 9.49 4.72
CA ARG A 79 15.48 10.70 5.21
C ARG A 79 14.04 10.42 5.61
N ILE A 80 13.23 9.87 4.72
CA ILE A 80 11.82 9.63 5.02
C ILE A 80 11.62 8.54 6.07
N ASN A 81 12.45 7.50 6.09
CA ASN A 81 12.37 6.45 7.10
C ASN A 81 12.74 6.99 8.51
N ASP A 82 13.74 7.84 8.61
CA ASP A 82 14.11 8.49 9.88
C ASP A 82 12.99 9.42 10.38
N GLU A 83 12.35 10.16 9.49
CA GLU A 83 11.21 11.02 9.82
C GLU A 83 10.01 10.17 10.31
N TYR A 84 9.73 9.05 9.68
CA TYR A 84 8.68 8.13 10.15
C TYR A 84 9.01 7.55 11.52
N ALA A 85 10.24 7.13 11.75
CA ALA A 85 10.65 6.63 13.06
C ALA A 85 10.44 7.68 14.16
N ALA A 86 10.77 8.95 13.87
CA ALA A 86 10.55 10.06 14.80
C ALA A 86 9.06 10.32 15.06
N VAL A 87 8.21 10.33 14.02
CA VAL A 87 6.77 10.53 14.17
C VAL A 87 6.13 9.36 14.92
N VAL A 88 6.52 8.13 14.64
CA VAL A 88 6.03 6.93 15.35
C VAL A 88 6.46 6.95 16.82
N GLN A 89 7.70 7.36 17.11
CA GLN A 89 8.18 7.51 18.49
C GLN A 89 7.38 8.57 19.27
N GLN A 90 7.02 9.67 18.61
CA GLN A 90 6.24 10.75 19.21
C GLN A 90 4.77 10.35 19.43
N TYR A 91 4.17 9.55 18.52
CA TYR A 91 2.77 9.16 18.54
C TYR A 91 2.58 7.63 18.42
N PRO A 92 3.15 6.81 19.31
CA PRO A 92 3.21 5.37 19.15
C PRO A 92 1.86 4.66 19.20
N ARG A 93 0.81 5.33 19.68
CA ARG A 93 -0.57 4.81 19.67
C ARG A 93 -1.37 5.24 18.44
N ARG A 94 -0.81 6.13 17.60
CA ARG A 94 -1.49 6.66 16.40
C ARG A 94 -0.85 6.22 15.09
N PHE A 95 0.44 5.90 15.13
CA PHE A 95 1.19 5.58 13.92
C PHE A 95 2.06 4.34 14.04
N ARG A 96 2.16 3.63 12.95
CA ARG A 96 3.24 2.74 12.56
C ARG A 96 3.68 3.13 11.15
N ALA A 97 4.77 2.53 10.66
CA ALA A 97 5.26 2.83 9.32
C ALA A 97 5.76 1.58 8.61
N ILE A 98 5.80 1.65 7.30
CA ILE A 98 6.50 0.72 6.41
C ILE A 98 7.59 1.46 5.67
N ALA A 99 8.69 0.76 5.40
CA ALA A 99 9.92 1.35 4.87
C ALA A 99 9.78 1.76 3.41
N SER A 100 10.36 2.90 3.07
CA SER A 100 10.69 3.27 1.71
C SER A 100 12.09 2.75 1.36
N LEU A 101 12.26 2.19 0.17
CA LEU A 101 13.51 1.56 -0.25
C LEU A 101 14.15 2.32 -1.43
N PRO A 102 15.49 2.42 -1.48
CA PRO A 102 16.21 3.12 -2.55
C PRO A 102 16.27 2.29 -3.84
N LEU A 103 15.10 1.91 -4.38
CA LEU A 103 15.04 1.15 -5.61
C LEU A 103 15.38 2.02 -6.85
N PRO A 104 16.01 1.39 -7.87
CA PRO A 104 16.20 -0.05 -8.10
C PRO A 104 17.49 -0.65 -7.52
N HIS A 105 18.19 0.02 -6.61
CA HIS A 105 19.49 -0.37 -6.07
C HIS A 105 19.34 -1.45 -5.00
N ILE A 106 19.42 -2.72 -5.38
CA ILE A 106 19.04 -3.87 -4.55
C ILE A 106 19.90 -4.00 -3.30
N ASP A 107 21.23 -3.93 -3.41
CA ASP A 107 22.11 -4.05 -2.25
C ASP A 107 21.89 -2.92 -1.23
N ALA A 108 21.66 -1.70 -1.71
CA ALA A 108 21.30 -0.57 -0.86
C ALA A 108 19.92 -0.77 -0.22
N SER A 109 18.95 -1.30 -0.99
CA SER A 109 17.61 -1.59 -0.50
C SER A 109 17.60 -2.69 0.57
N LEU A 110 18.40 -3.72 0.44
CA LEU A 110 18.56 -4.76 1.47
C LEU A 110 19.15 -4.20 2.76
N ARG A 111 20.16 -3.34 2.66
CA ARG A 111 20.74 -2.66 3.84
C ARG A 111 19.74 -1.75 4.54
N GLU A 112 18.97 -0.98 3.76
CA GLU A 112 17.95 -0.09 4.33
C GLU A 112 16.76 -0.86 4.90
N LEU A 113 16.34 -1.95 4.26
CA LEU A 113 15.31 -2.86 4.79
C LEU A 113 15.73 -3.44 6.14
N GLU A 114 16.98 -3.93 6.25
CA GLU A 114 17.54 -4.43 7.51
C GLU A 114 17.44 -3.36 8.61
N ARG A 115 17.94 -2.15 8.32
CA ARG A 115 17.91 -1.02 9.26
C ARG A 115 16.48 -0.67 9.67
N ALA A 116 15.58 -0.56 8.69
CA ALA A 116 14.19 -0.16 8.92
C ALA A 116 13.43 -1.15 9.81
N LEU A 117 13.60 -2.45 9.57
CA LEU A 117 12.91 -3.48 10.35
C LEU A 117 13.54 -3.72 11.71
N SER A 118 14.89 -3.69 11.81
CA SER A 118 15.61 -4.11 13.02
C SER A 118 15.91 -2.95 13.98
N GLU A 119 16.13 -1.73 13.46
CA GLU A 119 16.51 -0.56 14.26
C GLU A 119 15.37 0.45 14.41
N LEU A 120 14.57 0.66 13.32
CA LEU A 120 13.50 1.66 13.31
C LEU A 120 12.12 1.09 13.67
N GLY A 121 11.99 -0.24 13.81
CA GLY A 121 10.73 -0.90 14.18
C GLY A 121 9.63 -0.81 13.13
N MET A 122 9.98 -0.68 11.85
CA MET A 122 9.01 -0.65 10.76
C MET A 122 8.41 -2.03 10.48
N LEU A 123 7.19 -2.07 9.96
CA LEU A 123 6.39 -3.30 9.83
C LEU A 123 6.54 -4.03 8.49
N GLY A 124 7.31 -3.49 7.56
CA GLY A 124 7.48 -4.01 6.22
C GLY A 124 8.07 -2.97 5.29
N ALA A 125 7.87 -3.15 3.98
CA ALA A 125 8.28 -2.20 2.95
C ALA A 125 7.12 -1.82 2.04
N CYS A 126 7.23 -0.66 1.40
CA CYS A 126 6.31 -0.21 0.36
C CYS A 126 7.06 0.09 -0.93
N ILE A 127 6.49 -0.32 -2.07
CA ILE A 127 7.00 -0.02 -3.40
C ILE A 127 5.86 0.42 -4.32
N THR A 128 6.20 1.14 -5.38
CA THR A 128 5.22 1.48 -6.41
C THR A 128 4.99 0.32 -7.39
N THR A 129 3.86 0.31 -8.09
CA THR A 129 3.46 -0.70 -9.10
C THR A 129 4.47 -0.88 -10.24
N SER A 130 5.32 0.11 -10.44
CA SER A 130 6.53 0.02 -11.25
C SER A 130 7.64 0.89 -10.65
N VAL A 131 8.90 0.50 -10.82
CA VAL A 131 10.07 1.23 -10.34
C VAL A 131 10.84 1.77 -11.54
N LEU A 132 10.81 3.10 -11.74
CA LEU A 132 11.41 3.76 -12.91
C LEU A 132 11.02 3.11 -14.25
N GLY A 133 9.76 2.64 -14.36
CA GLY A 133 9.25 1.95 -15.54
C GLY A 133 9.53 0.45 -15.60
N LEU A 134 10.32 -0.10 -14.66
CA LEU A 134 10.52 -1.54 -14.55
C LEU A 134 9.31 -2.21 -13.88
N SER A 135 8.91 -3.36 -14.42
CA SER A 135 7.94 -4.22 -13.75
C SER A 135 8.46 -4.69 -12.41
N ILE A 136 7.61 -4.67 -11.39
CA ILE A 136 7.96 -5.22 -10.08
C ILE A 136 8.16 -6.75 -10.09
N ALA A 137 7.78 -7.45 -11.16
CA ALA A 137 8.13 -8.86 -11.34
C ALA A 137 9.47 -9.08 -12.04
N ASN A 138 10.25 -8.01 -12.31
CA ASN A 138 11.59 -8.15 -12.87
C ASN A 138 12.48 -8.96 -11.90
N PRO A 139 13.23 -9.97 -12.39
CA PRO A 139 14.13 -10.78 -11.55
C PRO A 139 15.17 -9.98 -10.74
N LEU A 140 15.43 -8.73 -11.12
CA LEU A 140 16.25 -7.81 -10.34
C LEU A 140 15.75 -7.70 -8.87
N PHE A 141 14.45 -7.78 -8.63
CA PHE A 141 13.84 -7.63 -7.31
C PHE A 141 13.79 -8.95 -6.51
N ASP A 142 14.14 -10.09 -7.09
CA ASP A 142 14.11 -11.39 -6.41
C ASP A 142 14.86 -11.41 -5.07
N PRO A 143 16.07 -10.81 -4.92
CA PRO A 143 16.76 -10.80 -3.64
C PRO A 143 16.00 -10.04 -2.55
N LEU A 144 15.31 -8.95 -2.91
CA LEU A 144 14.43 -8.22 -1.99
C LEU A 144 13.25 -9.10 -1.55
N TYR A 145 12.60 -9.79 -2.48
CA TYR A 145 11.48 -10.69 -2.19
C TYR A 145 11.93 -11.89 -1.33
N GLN A 146 13.11 -12.44 -1.59
CA GLN A 146 13.70 -13.50 -0.77
C GLN A 146 13.90 -13.05 0.67
N GLU A 147 14.37 -11.83 0.90
CA GLU A 147 14.60 -11.31 2.25
C GLU A 147 13.27 -10.99 2.97
N LEU A 148 12.30 -10.41 2.27
CA LEU A 148 10.95 -10.21 2.80
C LEU A 148 10.26 -11.53 3.15
N ASP A 149 10.40 -12.55 2.28
CA ASP A 149 9.90 -13.90 2.54
C ASP A 149 10.55 -14.53 3.76
N ARG A 150 11.89 -14.46 3.84
CA ARG A 150 12.65 -15.00 4.97
C ARG A 150 12.17 -14.43 6.31
N ARG A 151 11.80 -13.15 6.32
CA ARG A 151 11.26 -12.43 7.50
C ARG A 151 9.77 -12.59 7.69
N SER A 152 9.05 -13.21 6.77
CA SER A 152 7.58 -13.23 6.74
C SER A 152 6.99 -11.80 6.80
N SER A 153 7.66 -10.85 6.15
CA SER A 153 7.36 -9.43 6.20
C SER A 153 6.32 -9.02 5.17
N VAL A 154 5.81 -7.79 5.33
CA VAL A 154 4.83 -7.18 4.44
C VAL A 154 5.52 -6.43 3.32
N LEU A 155 5.00 -6.57 2.09
CA LEU A 155 5.25 -5.72 0.94
C LEU A 155 3.94 -5.06 0.52
N ALA A 156 3.78 -3.76 0.78
CA ALA A 156 2.64 -3.00 0.30
C ALA A 156 2.95 -2.39 -1.08
N LEU A 157 1.99 -2.49 -1.99
CA LEU A 157 2.06 -1.85 -3.31
C LEU A 157 1.29 -0.53 -3.31
N HIS A 158 1.65 0.36 -4.21
CA HIS A 158 0.91 1.59 -4.48
C HIS A 158 1.07 1.99 -5.95
N PRO A 159 0.06 2.57 -6.61
CA PRO A 159 0.20 3.07 -7.98
C PRO A 159 1.39 4.02 -8.13
N ALA A 160 2.13 3.85 -9.23
CA ALA A 160 3.25 4.74 -9.54
C ALA A 160 2.79 6.11 -10.11
N GLY A 161 1.50 6.26 -10.41
CA GLY A 161 0.95 7.47 -11.00
C GLY A 161 1.44 7.73 -12.44
N ARG A 162 1.66 6.66 -13.19
CA ARG A 162 2.16 6.71 -14.58
C ARG A 162 1.09 6.38 -15.62
N GLY A 163 -0.20 6.25 -15.20
CA GLY A 163 -1.30 5.88 -16.08
C GLY A 163 -1.06 4.55 -16.80
N ALA A 164 -0.46 3.57 -16.11
CA ALA A 164 -0.02 2.30 -16.70
C ALA A 164 0.85 2.47 -17.97
N LEU A 165 1.61 3.56 -18.04
CA LEU A 165 2.44 3.97 -19.18
C LEU A 165 1.63 4.19 -20.48
N SER A 166 0.32 4.41 -20.38
CA SER A 166 -0.55 4.66 -21.53
C SER A 166 -0.79 6.16 -21.74
N PRO A 167 -0.39 6.73 -22.90
CA PRO A 167 -0.76 8.09 -23.25
C PRO A 167 -2.28 8.31 -23.29
N LEU A 168 -3.06 7.28 -23.64
CA LEU A 168 -4.52 7.36 -23.67
C LEU A 168 -5.13 7.57 -22.27
N ILE A 169 -4.39 7.30 -21.20
CA ILE A 169 -4.78 7.57 -19.83
C ILE A 169 -4.17 8.91 -19.38
N ALA A 170 -2.86 9.06 -19.51
CA ALA A 170 -2.14 10.22 -18.97
C ALA A 170 -2.51 11.53 -19.66
N ASP A 171 -2.61 11.54 -21.00
CA ASP A 171 -2.89 12.76 -21.78
C ASP A 171 -4.33 13.28 -21.57
N TYR A 172 -5.23 12.44 -21.05
CA TYR A 172 -6.63 12.81 -20.77
C TYR A 172 -6.91 13.05 -19.30
N GLN A 173 -5.88 13.21 -18.45
CA GLN A 173 -5.99 13.45 -17.01
C GLN A 173 -6.73 12.32 -16.26
N LEU A 174 -6.58 11.10 -16.71
CA LEU A 174 -7.19 9.91 -16.13
C LEU A 174 -6.21 9.10 -15.25
N THR A 175 -5.03 9.65 -14.95
CA THR A 175 -3.93 8.97 -14.25
C THR A 175 -4.38 8.35 -12.93
N TRP A 176 -5.11 9.08 -12.12
CA TRP A 176 -5.57 8.58 -10.83
C TRP A 176 -6.93 7.90 -10.89
N ALA A 177 -7.88 8.45 -11.66
CA ALA A 177 -9.24 7.91 -11.72
C ALA A 177 -9.31 6.53 -12.40
N ILE A 178 -8.53 6.31 -13.44
CA ILE A 178 -8.51 5.07 -14.23
C ILE A 178 -7.12 4.41 -14.18
N GLY A 179 -6.06 5.21 -14.28
CA GLY A 179 -4.70 4.69 -14.33
C GLY A 179 -4.30 3.94 -13.07
N ALA A 180 -4.61 4.46 -11.89
CA ALA A 180 -4.25 3.82 -10.63
C ALA A 180 -4.83 2.40 -10.51
N PRO A 181 -6.14 2.14 -10.61
CA PRO A 181 -6.66 0.77 -10.55
C PRO A 181 -6.17 -0.12 -11.71
N VAL A 182 -5.84 0.44 -12.87
CA VAL A 182 -5.20 -0.32 -13.96
C VAL A 182 -3.77 -0.71 -13.59
N GLU A 183 -2.98 0.21 -13.03
CA GLU A 183 -1.62 -0.06 -12.54
C GLU A 183 -1.62 -1.18 -11.48
N ASP A 184 -2.53 -1.14 -10.51
CA ASP A 184 -2.69 -2.17 -9.48
C ASP A 184 -2.96 -3.54 -10.08
N THR A 185 -3.90 -3.57 -11.03
CA THR A 185 -4.26 -4.80 -11.76
C THR A 185 -3.06 -5.37 -12.50
N VAL A 186 -2.36 -4.53 -13.28
CA VAL A 186 -1.21 -4.95 -14.09
C VAL A 186 -0.07 -5.42 -13.18
N ALA A 187 0.21 -4.69 -12.10
CA ALA A 187 1.27 -5.06 -11.15
C ALA A 187 0.97 -6.41 -10.47
N ALA A 188 -0.26 -6.61 -9.97
CA ALA A 188 -0.66 -7.87 -9.38
C ALA A 188 -0.57 -9.02 -10.40
N MET A 189 -1.00 -8.79 -11.65
CA MET A 189 -0.88 -9.80 -12.69
C MET A 189 0.57 -10.10 -13.06
N HIS A 190 1.46 -9.11 -13.09
CA HIS A 190 2.89 -9.35 -13.27
C HIS A 190 3.45 -10.30 -12.18
N LEU A 191 3.09 -10.07 -10.91
CA LEU A 191 3.50 -10.95 -9.81
C LEU A 191 2.93 -12.35 -9.95
N ILE A 192 1.65 -12.48 -10.32
CA ILE A 192 0.95 -13.77 -10.48
C ILE A 192 1.56 -14.58 -11.63
N VAL A 193 1.69 -13.98 -12.81
CA VAL A 193 2.22 -14.68 -14.01
C VAL A 193 3.67 -15.14 -13.80
N ASN A 194 4.46 -14.36 -13.07
CA ASN A 194 5.85 -14.73 -12.72
C ASN A 194 5.95 -15.59 -11.46
N GLY A 195 4.83 -16.00 -10.87
CA GLY A 195 4.77 -16.93 -9.75
C GLY A 195 5.34 -16.38 -8.46
N ILE A 196 5.43 -15.07 -8.27
CA ILE A 196 6.00 -14.44 -7.07
C ILE A 196 5.29 -14.91 -5.79
N PRO A 197 3.93 -14.94 -5.72
CA PRO A 197 3.24 -15.41 -4.52
C PRO A 197 3.49 -16.90 -4.19
N LYS A 198 3.86 -17.70 -5.19
CA LYS A 198 4.19 -19.12 -5.01
C LYS A 198 5.67 -19.33 -4.66
N ARG A 199 6.56 -18.51 -5.23
CA ARG A 199 8.01 -18.57 -4.98
C ARG A 199 8.37 -18.03 -3.60
N PHE A 200 7.63 -17.04 -3.12
CA PHE A 200 7.85 -16.34 -1.85
C PHE A 200 6.58 -16.38 -0.97
N PRO A 201 6.18 -17.58 -0.49
CA PRO A 201 4.86 -17.79 0.11
C PRO A 201 4.68 -17.18 1.50
N ARG A 202 5.77 -16.78 2.18
CA ARG A 202 5.71 -16.15 3.50
C ARG A 202 5.69 -14.62 3.41
N MET A 203 6.12 -14.04 2.27
CA MET A 203 5.98 -12.62 2.01
C MET A 203 4.50 -12.26 1.86
N LYS A 204 4.06 -11.24 2.58
CA LYS A 204 2.67 -10.81 2.63
C LYS A 204 2.48 -9.60 1.72
N ILE A 205 1.98 -9.80 0.50
CA ILE A 205 1.82 -8.74 -0.49
C ILE A 205 0.45 -8.10 -0.34
N ILE A 206 0.40 -6.78 -0.14
CA ILE A 206 -0.85 -5.99 -0.12
C ILE A 206 -0.98 -5.26 -1.46
N VAL A 207 -2.06 -5.55 -2.18
CA VAL A 207 -2.44 -4.86 -3.42
C VAL A 207 -3.50 -3.82 -3.08
N PRO A 208 -3.32 -2.54 -3.45
CA PRO A 208 -4.24 -1.49 -3.06
C PRO A 208 -5.54 -1.49 -3.88
N HIS A 209 -6.49 -0.62 -3.46
CA HIS A 209 -7.72 -0.28 -4.17
C HIS A 209 -8.55 -1.52 -4.55
N LEU A 210 -8.80 -2.42 -3.56
CA LEU A 210 -9.56 -3.66 -3.77
C LEU A 210 -8.97 -4.57 -4.86
N GLY A 211 -7.67 -4.41 -5.19
CA GLY A 211 -7.01 -5.13 -6.26
C GLY A 211 -7.28 -4.57 -7.67
N GLY A 212 -7.71 -3.31 -7.74
CA GLY A 212 -8.03 -2.64 -9.00
C GLY A 212 -9.19 -3.29 -9.72
N LEU A 213 -8.97 -3.78 -10.94
CA LEU A 213 -9.97 -4.44 -11.79
C LEU A 213 -9.98 -5.97 -11.64
N LEU A 214 -9.09 -6.56 -10.83
CA LEU A 214 -9.00 -8.02 -10.67
C LEU A 214 -10.32 -8.69 -10.31
N PRO A 215 -11.12 -8.19 -9.34
CA PRO A 215 -12.38 -8.84 -8.97
C PRO A 215 -13.35 -9.02 -10.15
N MET A 216 -13.32 -8.08 -11.10
CA MET A 216 -14.17 -8.11 -12.28
C MET A 216 -13.63 -9.00 -13.41
N ALA A 217 -12.33 -9.31 -13.40
CA ALA A 217 -11.64 -9.92 -14.53
C ALA A 217 -11.15 -11.36 -14.28
N LEU A 218 -11.14 -11.85 -13.03
CA LEU A 218 -10.46 -13.09 -12.64
C LEU A 218 -10.86 -14.31 -13.48
N GLU A 219 -12.16 -14.53 -13.71
CA GLU A 219 -12.61 -15.68 -14.51
C GLU A 219 -12.14 -15.57 -15.97
N ARG A 220 -12.22 -14.37 -16.55
CA ARG A 220 -11.68 -14.11 -17.89
C ARG A 220 -10.16 -14.35 -17.93
N ILE A 221 -9.44 -13.90 -16.91
CA ILE A 221 -7.98 -14.06 -16.79
C ILE A 221 -7.64 -15.56 -16.72
N ASP A 222 -8.34 -16.33 -15.89
CA ASP A 222 -8.12 -17.78 -15.77
C ASP A 222 -8.31 -18.51 -17.11
N GLN A 223 -9.34 -18.16 -17.86
CA GLN A 223 -9.61 -18.74 -19.16
C GLN A 223 -8.60 -18.31 -20.22
N THR A 224 -8.25 -17.02 -20.24
CA THR A 224 -7.41 -16.45 -21.29
C THR A 224 -5.94 -16.84 -21.10
N LEU A 225 -5.41 -16.80 -19.89
CA LEU A 225 -4.01 -17.14 -19.62
C LEU A 225 -3.69 -18.61 -19.85
N ALA A 226 -4.69 -19.49 -19.89
CA ALA A 226 -4.50 -20.89 -20.27
C ALA A 226 -3.83 -21.05 -21.66
N TRP A 227 -4.02 -20.08 -22.56
CA TRP A 227 -3.42 -20.08 -23.91
C TRP A 227 -2.46 -18.89 -24.14
N GLU A 228 -2.68 -17.73 -23.53
CA GLU A 228 -1.86 -16.53 -23.72
C GLU A 228 -0.54 -16.62 -22.93
N ALA A 229 -0.57 -17.17 -21.71
CA ALA A 229 0.59 -17.38 -20.85
C ALA A 229 0.55 -18.79 -20.20
N PRO A 230 0.67 -19.87 -20.99
CA PRO A 230 0.48 -21.24 -20.52
C PRO A 230 1.51 -21.71 -19.48
N ASN A 231 2.60 -20.97 -19.33
CA ASN A 231 3.64 -21.23 -18.33
C ASN A 231 3.37 -20.56 -16.97
N THR A 232 2.22 -19.90 -16.78
CA THR A 232 1.83 -19.35 -15.49
C THR A 232 1.81 -20.47 -14.44
N PRO A 233 2.54 -20.35 -13.31
CA PRO A 233 2.83 -21.47 -12.43
C PRO A 233 1.63 -22.07 -11.70
N GLU A 234 0.53 -21.33 -11.62
CA GLU A 234 -0.74 -21.77 -11.03
C GLU A 234 -1.90 -20.95 -11.63
N ARG A 235 -3.11 -21.41 -11.43
CA ARG A 235 -4.33 -20.71 -11.85
C ARG A 235 -4.35 -19.30 -11.22
N PRO A 236 -4.51 -18.21 -12.02
CA PRO A 236 -4.45 -16.83 -11.52
C PRO A 236 -5.37 -16.51 -10.34
N SER A 237 -6.59 -17.01 -10.36
CA SER A 237 -7.54 -16.83 -9.25
C SER A 237 -7.05 -17.44 -7.94
N LEU A 238 -6.36 -18.58 -7.98
CA LEU A 238 -5.77 -19.20 -6.78
C LEU A 238 -4.56 -18.39 -6.28
N ALA A 239 -3.75 -17.87 -7.21
CA ALA A 239 -2.63 -16.99 -6.86
C ALA A 239 -3.11 -15.68 -6.23
N ALA A 240 -4.18 -15.09 -6.79
CA ALA A 240 -4.80 -13.88 -6.25
C ALA A 240 -5.29 -14.05 -4.80
N GLN A 241 -5.82 -15.22 -4.44
CA GLN A 241 -6.24 -15.52 -3.06
C GLN A 241 -5.07 -15.64 -2.06
N ARG A 242 -3.82 -15.65 -2.51
CA ARG A 242 -2.63 -15.58 -1.63
C ARG A 242 -2.25 -14.16 -1.26
N LEU A 243 -2.74 -13.18 -2.02
CA LEU A 243 -2.48 -11.75 -1.79
C LEU A 243 -3.44 -11.19 -0.74
N TRP A 244 -3.12 -10.01 -0.27
CA TRP A 244 -3.97 -9.20 0.59
C TRP A 244 -4.39 -7.95 -0.18
N TYR A 245 -5.51 -7.35 0.21
CA TYR A 245 -6.07 -6.21 -0.50
C TYR A 245 -6.58 -5.18 0.51
N ASP A 246 -6.31 -3.90 0.29
CA ASP A 246 -6.96 -2.89 1.10
C ASP A 246 -8.38 -2.57 0.61
N THR A 247 -9.12 -1.84 1.42
CA THR A 247 -10.52 -1.50 1.15
C THR A 247 -10.71 -0.10 0.61
N VAL A 248 -9.71 0.49 -0.03
CA VAL A 248 -9.86 1.81 -0.68
C VAL A 248 -10.79 1.66 -1.89
N GLY A 249 -12.08 1.87 -1.68
CA GLY A 249 -13.13 1.62 -2.67
C GLY A 249 -13.99 2.83 -3.00
N HIS A 250 -13.57 4.04 -2.57
CA HIS A 250 -14.26 5.31 -2.84
C HIS A 250 -15.78 5.24 -2.64
N ASP A 251 -16.21 4.71 -1.48
CA ASP A 251 -17.60 4.61 -1.09
C ASP A 251 -18.48 3.76 -2.04
N HIS A 252 -17.90 2.67 -2.61
CA HIS A 252 -18.60 1.80 -3.56
C HIS A 252 -18.80 0.37 -3.04
N PRO A 253 -19.88 0.07 -2.26
CA PRO A 253 -20.12 -1.26 -1.70
C PRO A 253 -20.14 -2.42 -2.72
N PRO A 254 -20.62 -2.25 -3.97
CA PRO A 254 -20.55 -3.31 -4.97
C PRO A 254 -19.12 -3.78 -5.27
N ALA A 255 -18.14 -2.86 -5.33
CA ALA A 255 -16.74 -3.21 -5.56
C ALA A 255 -16.16 -4.02 -4.36
N LEU A 256 -16.47 -3.61 -3.13
CA LEU A 256 -16.07 -4.35 -1.93
C LEU A 256 -16.65 -5.77 -1.93
N ARG A 257 -17.93 -5.95 -2.26
CA ARG A 257 -18.54 -7.28 -2.37
C ARG A 257 -17.85 -8.14 -3.43
N ALA A 258 -17.58 -7.58 -4.61
CA ALA A 258 -16.86 -8.29 -5.66
C ALA A 258 -15.44 -8.72 -5.20
N ALA A 259 -14.73 -7.90 -4.44
CA ALA A 259 -13.43 -8.24 -3.87
C ALA A 259 -13.57 -9.36 -2.81
N VAL A 260 -14.56 -9.28 -1.93
CA VAL A 260 -14.84 -10.34 -0.93
C VAL A 260 -15.19 -11.66 -1.62
N ASP A 261 -16.05 -11.64 -2.65
CA ASP A 261 -16.44 -12.85 -3.40
C ASP A 261 -15.24 -13.46 -4.14
N SER A 262 -14.30 -12.64 -4.58
CA SER A 262 -13.13 -13.08 -5.37
C SER A 262 -11.99 -13.59 -4.50
N PHE A 263 -11.72 -12.93 -3.37
CA PHE A 263 -10.50 -13.15 -2.58
C PHE A 263 -10.75 -13.73 -1.19
N GLY A 264 -11.96 -13.58 -0.66
CA GLY A 264 -12.33 -13.89 0.72
C GLY A 264 -12.21 -12.65 1.63
N ALA A 265 -13.15 -12.51 2.57
CA ALA A 265 -13.18 -11.39 3.51
C ALA A 265 -11.92 -11.35 4.40
N GLU A 266 -11.31 -12.50 4.68
CA GLU A 266 -10.10 -12.63 5.48
C GLU A 266 -8.85 -12.04 4.80
N ARG A 267 -8.94 -11.74 3.51
CA ARG A 267 -7.86 -11.11 2.73
C ARG A 267 -8.00 -9.61 2.58
N LEU A 268 -9.12 -9.04 3.04
CA LEU A 268 -9.37 -7.61 2.97
C LEU A 268 -8.89 -6.93 4.25
N LEU A 269 -8.22 -5.78 4.08
CA LEU A 269 -7.62 -4.96 5.14
C LEU A 269 -8.22 -3.56 5.05
N PHE A 270 -8.61 -2.99 6.17
CA PHE A 270 -9.11 -1.62 6.19
C PHE A 270 -8.02 -0.63 5.74
N GLY A 271 -8.32 0.21 4.76
CA GLY A 271 -7.46 1.28 4.24
C GLY A 271 -8.25 2.51 3.82
N THR A 272 -7.70 3.72 4.04
CA THR A 272 -8.37 4.99 3.73
C THR A 272 -7.81 5.73 2.55
N ASP A 273 -6.54 5.49 2.18
CA ASP A 273 -5.80 6.29 1.22
C ASP A 273 -5.70 7.77 1.62
N PHE A 274 -5.57 8.03 2.95
CA PHE A 274 -5.35 9.39 3.43
C PHE A 274 -4.07 9.98 2.80
N PRO A 275 -4.10 11.19 2.22
CA PRO A 275 -5.13 12.24 2.31
C PRO A 275 -6.06 12.35 1.10
N PHE A 276 -6.09 11.39 0.19
CA PHE A 276 -6.79 11.50 -1.09
C PHE A 276 -8.32 11.40 -0.98
N GLN A 277 -8.85 11.06 0.18
CA GLN A 277 -10.27 11.13 0.51
C GLN A 277 -10.50 12.16 1.63
N PRO A 278 -10.60 13.47 1.31
CA PRO A 278 -10.66 14.52 2.33
C PRO A 278 -12.07 14.74 2.91
N GLY A 279 -12.12 15.36 4.09
CA GLY A 279 -13.38 15.83 4.70
C GLY A 279 -14.37 14.71 4.96
N ASP A 280 -15.61 14.88 4.53
CA ASP A 280 -16.70 13.93 4.74
C ASP A 280 -16.45 12.59 4.04
N LEU A 281 -15.70 12.58 2.92
CA LEU A 281 -15.33 11.34 2.23
C LEU A 281 -14.45 10.44 3.10
N PHE A 282 -13.60 11.01 3.95
CA PHE A 282 -12.79 10.22 4.87
C PHE A 282 -13.65 9.41 5.85
N GLN A 283 -14.73 10.00 6.35
CA GLN A 283 -15.63 9.30 7.27
C GLN A 283 -16.40 8.16 6.58
N THR A 284 -16.70 8.30 5.27
CA THR A 284 -17.39 7.25 4.52
C THR A 284 -16.54 5.98 4.33
N THR A 285 -15.21 6.05 4.52
CA THR A 285 -14.31 4.89 4.37
C THR A 285 -14.63 3.73 5.32
N VAL A 286 -15.14 4.02 6.51
CA VAL A 286 -15.63 3.01 7.45
C VAL A 286 -17.09 2.66 7.16
N GLU A 287 -17.92 3.68 6.94
CA GLU A 287 -19.36 3.49 6.80
C GLU A 287 -19.75 2.67 5.56
N TYR A 288 -19.03 2.80 4.44
CA TYR A 288 -19.37 2.00 3.25
C TYR A 288 -19.12 0.50 3.47
N ILE A 289 -18.15 0.12 4.32
CA ILE A 289 -17.92 -1.26 4.70
C ILE A 289 -19.08 -1.78 5.55
N ARG A 290 -19.53 -0.99 6.54
CA ARG A 290 -20.66 -1.35 7.40
C ARG A 290 -21.96 -1.51 6.61
N ARG A 291 -22.23 -0.67 5.64
CA ARG A 291 -23.43 -0.73 4.78
C ARG A 291 -23.25 -1.57 3.51
N SER A 292 -22.17 -2.34 3.41
CA SER A 292 -21.88 -3.19 2.24
C SER A 292 -22.88 -4.34 2.06
N GLY A 293 -23.60 -4.72 3.13
CA GLY A 293 -24.47 -5.89 3.13
C GLY A 293 -23.73 -7.22 3.42
N LEU A 294 -22.44 -7.14 3.75
CA LEU A 294 -21.68 -8.31 4.21
C LEU A 294 -22.14 -8.75 5.62
N PRO A 295 -22.00 -10.03 5.98
CA PRO A 295 -22.22 -10.52 7.34
C PRO A 295 -21.35 -9.79 8.36
N GLU A 296 -21.87 -9.48 9.54
CA GLU A 296 -21.15 -8.77 10.62
C GLU A 296 -19.78 -9.37 10.98
N PRO A 297 -19.59 -10.72 11.02
CA PRO A 297 -18.26 -11.27 11.25
C PRO A 297 -17.23 -10.90 10.16
N GLN A 298 -17.65 -10.76 8.91
CA GLN A 298 -16.77 -10.32 7.82
C GLN A 298 -16.45 -8.83 7.94
N ILE A 299 -17.45 -8.00 8.25
CA ILE A 299 -17.27 -6.57 8.49
C ILE A 299 -16.26 -6.35 9.62
N SER A 300 -16.45 -7.01 10.75
CA SER A 300 -15.55 -6.93 11.91
C SER A 300 -14.14 -7.43 11.58
N ALA A 301 -14.02 -8.53 10.82
CA ALA A 301 -12.72 -9.02 10.38
C ALA A 301 -11.97 -8.02 9.50
N ILE A 302 -12.66 -7.40 8.53
CA ILE A 302 -12.09 -6.40 7.63
C ILE A 302 -11.67 -5.14 8.40
N LEU A 303 -12.56 -4.61 9.25
CA LEU A 303 -12.30 -3.35 9.95
C LEU A 303 -11.28 -3.48 11.09
N ASP A 304 -11.35 -4.56 11.89
CA ASP A 304 -10.71 -4.59 13.20
C ASP A 304 -9.74 -5.77 13.42
N GLY A 305 -9.86 -6.86 12.64
CA GLY A 305 -9.14 -8.12 12.90
C GLY A 305 -8.01 -8.44 11.93
N ASN A 306 -8.26 -8.37 10.62
CA ASN A 306 -7.34 -8.88 9.61
C ASN A 306 -5.99 -8.15 9.61
N ALA A 307 -6.01 -6.82 9.68
CA ALA A 307 -4.79 -6.01 9.69
C ALA A 307 -3.97 -6.27 10.97
N ALA A 308 -4.60 -6.33 12.12
CA ALA A 308 -3.92 -6.64 13.38
C ALA A 308 -3.18 -7.99 13.29
N ARG A 309 -3.86 -9.04 12.80
CA ARG A 309 -3.24 -10.36 12.59
C ARG A 309 -2.11 -10.34 11.56
N LEU A 310 -2.30 -9.62 10.44
CA LEU A 310 -1.28 -9.54 9.40
C LEU A 310 0.02 -8.94 9.90
N PHE A 311 -0.07 -7.86 10.66
CA PHE A 311 1.08 -7.12 11.19
C PHE A 311 1.54 -7.59 12.57
N GLY A 312 0.87 -8.57 13.20
CA GLY A 312 1.20 -9.06 14.53
C GLY A 312 0.99 -8.00 15.63
N LEU A 313 0.01 -7.11 15.44
CA LEU A 313 -0.35 -6.08 16.40
C LEU A 313 -1.51 -6.54 17.30
N PRO A 314 -1.69 -5.95 18.50
CA PRO A 314 -2.79 -6.30 19.38
C PRO A 314 -4.15 -6.07 18.73
N GLU A 315 -5.11 -6.95 18.97
CA GLU A 315 -6.50 -6.74 18.55
C GLU A 315 -7.19 -5.66 19.39
N ARG A 316 -8.32 -5.14 18.91
CA ARG A 316 -9.11 -4.10 19.59
C ARG A 316 -9.56 -4.61 20.98
N GLY A 317 -9.27 -3.86 22.04
CA GLY A 317 -9.57 -4.23 23.44
C GLY A 317 -8.42 -4.89 24.21
N ALA A 318 -7.28 -5.16 23.56
CA ALA A 318 -6.10 -5.72 24.24
C ALA A 318 -5.21 -4.66 24.93
N PHE A 319 -5.45 -3.38 24.70
CA PHE A 319 -4.85 -2.31 25.49
C PHE A 319 -5.70 -2.08 26.73
N THR A 320 -5.39 -2.79 27.83
CA THR A 320 -5.77 -2.33 29.16
C THR A 320 -4.90 -1.12 29.49
N ASP A 321 -5.55 -0.03 29.89
CA ASP A 321 -4.86 1.18 30.37
C ASP A 321 -3.88 0.79 31.51
N GLU A 322 -2.57 0.82 31.21
CA GLU A 322 -1.53 0.93 32.21
C GLU A 322 -0.94 2.34 32.17
#